data_c22d6518880d073da545df3c8c9658de
#
_entry.id   c22d6518880d073da545df3c8c9658de
#
_cell.length_a   1.000
_cell.length_b   1.000
_cell.length_c   1.000
_cell.angle_alpha   90.00
_cell.angle_beta   90.00
_cell.angle_gamma   90.00
#
_symmetry.space_group_name_H-M   'P 1'
#
loop_
_entity.id
_entity.type
_entity.pdbx_description
1 polymer ?
#
loop_
_entity_poly.entity_id
_entity_poly.type
_entity_poly.pdbx_seq_one_letter_code
_entity_poly.pdbx_strand_id
1 'polypeptide(L)'
;MKGRVNVIKRATIGLLSIALIASPAVSQGISSKGTEFLTALRESNGSKALQLIEESDFTIVNHRADDGSTALHIVIRTRNSNWVGYLLANGADKNAGDKKGDTPLILAARSGYGEGAARLLMSGAQVDKPNRLGETALIVAVQQRQAAIVSTLLKLGANPDKRDHAAGFSARDYAKRDSRTKEMLKLIETVKSRVPEIGKPAR
;
A
#
# COMPACT_ATOMS: atom_id res chain seq x y z
N MET A 1 -52.91 31.66 44.52
CA MET A 1 -51.97 30.60 44.90
C MET A 1 -50.79 30.63 43.97
N LYS A 2 -49.59 30.86 44.52
CA LYS A 2 -48.39 31.25 43.79
C LYS A 2 -47.56 29.99 43.40
N GLY A 3 -47.42 29.71 42.13
CA GLY A 3 -46.50 28.70 41.62
C GLY A 3 -45.14 29.29 41.33
N ARG A 4 -44.11 28.75 41.96
CA ARG A 4 -42.71 29.16 41.83
C ARG A 4 -42.14 28.60 40.52
N VAL A 5 -41.61 29.50 39.68
CA VAL A 5 -40.83 29.17 38.48
C VAL A 5 -39.39 28.86 38.95
N ASN A 6 -38.94 27.62 38.76
CA ASN A 6 -37.56 27.23 38.97
C ASN A 6 -36.73 27.63 37.76
N VAL A 7 -35.84 28.61 37.93
CA VAL A 7 -34.83 28.99 36.97
C VAL A 7 -33.69 27.98 37.03
N ILE A 8 -33.60 27.13 35.97
CA ILE A 8 -32.48 26.23 35.79
C ILE A 8 -31.28 27.06 35.30
N LYS A 9 -30.29 27.23 36.19
CA LYS A 9 -29.00 27.83 35.87
C LYS A 9 -28.28 26.95 34.82
N ARG A 10 -28.05 27.47 33.64
CA ARG A 10 -27.17 26.89 32.63
C ARG A 10 -25.73 26.90 33.18
N ALA A 11 -25.24 25.71 33.55
CA ALA A 11 -23.84 25.50 33.79
C ALA A 11 -23.10 25.48 32.44
N THR A 12 -22.30 26.49 32.19
CA THR A 12 -21.32 26.54 31.12
C THR A 12 -20.25 25.46 31.39
N ILE A 13 -20.35 24.35 30.68
CA ILE A 13 -19.29 23.33 30.65
C ILE A 13 -18.16 23.90 29.80
N GLY A 14 -17.14 24.38 30.48
CA GLY A 14 -15.87 24.75 29.85
C GLY A 14 -15.27 23.52 29.20
N LEU A 15 -15.09 23.57 27.89
CA LEU A 15 -14.29 22.62 27.12
C LEU A 15 -12.84 22.71 27.60
N LEU A 16 -12.47 21.85 28.55
CA LEU A 16 -11.08 21.60 28.89
C LEU A 16 -10.51 20.76 27.75
N SER A 17 -9.85 21.40 26.80
CA SER A 17 -9.04 20.72 25.80
C SER A 17 -7.88 20.03 26.53
N ILE A 18 -8.06 18.76 26.87
CA ILE A 18 -6.97 17.91 27.33
C ILE A 18 -6.14 17.61 26.07
N ALA A 19 -5.13 18.44 25.82
CA ALA A 19 -4.06 18.08 24.93
C ALA A 19 -3.37 16.86 25.55
N LEU A 20 -3.66 15.67 25.01
CA LEU A 20 -2.96 14.44 25.35
C LEU A 20 -1.54 14.59 24.82
N ILE A 21 -0.66 15.23 25.62
CA ILE A 21 0.77 15.24 25.36
C ILE A 21 1.23 13.81 25.61
N ALA A 22 1.38 13.04 24.54
CA ALA A 22 1.98 11.72 24.62
C ALA A 22 3.35 11.85 25.29
N SER A 23 3.51 11.25 26.47
CA SER A 23 4.78 11.28 27.20
C SER A 23 5.89 10.69 26.31
N PRO A 24 7.08 11.31 26.26
CA PRO A 24 8.19 10.86 25.41
C PRO A 24 8.59 9.40 25.67
N ALA A 25 8.40 8.89 26.89
CA ALA A 25 8.64 7.50 27.25
C ALA A 25 7.71 6.51 26.53
N VAL A 26 6.43 6.87 26.31
CA VAL A 26 5.47 6.03 25.57
C VAL A 26 5.83 6.00 24.09
N SER A 27 6.22 7.13 23.52
CA SER A 27 6.66 7.24 22.12
C SER A 27 7.93 6.41 21.85
N GLN A 28 8.91 6.43 22.76
CA GLN A 28 10.13 5.64 22.64
C GLN A 28 9.87 4.12 22.76
N GLY A 29 8.99 3.71 23.66
CA GLY A 29 8.62 2.30 23.81
C GLY A 29 7.92 1.71 22.58
N ILE A 30 7.03 2.48 21.95
CA ILE A 30 6.34 2.07 20.72
C ILE A 30 7.34 2.00 19.55
N SER A 31 8.26 2.95 19.45
CA SER A 31 9.30 2.96 18.42
C SER A 31 10.23 1.74 18.53
N SER A 32 10.63 1.35 19.75
CA SER A 32 11.45 0.16 20.01
C SER A 32 10.72 -1.13 19.62
N LYS A 33 9.48 -1.33 20.11
CA LYS A 33 8.66 -2.49 19.76
C LYS A 33 8.37 -2.58 18.26
N GLY A 34 8.12 -1.45 17.60
CA GLY A 34 7.93 -1.41 16.16
C GLY A 34 9.16 -1.88 15.39
N THR A 35 10.34 -1.45 15.79
CA THR A 35 11.61 -1.88 15.19
C THR A 35 11.86 -3.38 15.42
N GLU A 36 11.60 -3.87 16.63
CA GLU A 36 11.71 -5.31 16.94
C GLU A 36 10.72 -6.13 16.11
N PHE A 37 9.48 -5.66 15.94
CA PHE A 37 8.49 -6.31 15.10
C PHE A 37 8.95 -6.43 13.64
N LEU A 38 9.46 -5.34 13.05
CA LEU A 38 9.98 -5.38 11.69
C LEU A 38 11.20 -6.31 11.56
N THR A 39 12.04 -6.39 12.61
CA THR A 39 13.18 -7.30 12.65
C THR A 39 12.72 -8.76 12.71
N ALA A 40 11.75 -9.08 13.58
CA ALA A 40 11.17 -10.42 13.67
C ALA A 40 10.57 -10.89 12.33
N LEU A 41 9.93 -9.99 11.57
CA LEU A 41 9.43 -10.30 10.23
C LEU A 41 10.56 -10.56 9.22
N ARG A 42 11.67 -9.80 9.27
CA ARG A 42 12.86 -10.04 8.42
C ARG A 42 13.51 -11.38 8.70
N GLU A 43 13.56 -11.77 9.95
CA GLU A 43 14.13 -13.03 10.43
C GLU A 43 13.17 -14.22 10.29
N SER A 44 11.97 -13.98 9.75
CA SER A 44 10.89 -14.98 9.64
C SER A 44 10.48 -15.59 11.01
N ASN A 45 10.71 -14.85 12.10
CA ASN A 45 10.28 -15.21 13.44
C ASN A 45 8.82 -14.83 13.67
N GLY A 46 7.91 -15.63 13.13
CA GLY A 46 6.49 -15.37 13.16
C GLY A 46 5.89 -15.31 14.58
N SER A 47 6.36 -16.18 15.49
CA SER A 47 5.88 -16.20 16.88
C SER A 47 6.21 -14.90 17.61
N LYS A 48 7.47 -14.42 17.47
CA LYS A 48 7.88 -13.14 18.07
C LYS A 48 7.13 -11.96 17.45
N ALA A 49 6.93 -11.96 16.12
CA ALA A 49 6.18 -10.93 15.43
C ALA A 49 4.71 -10.88 15.90
N LEU A 50 4.04 -12.02 16.08
CA LEU A 50 2.67 -12.10 16.62
C LEU A 50 2.62 -11.56 18.04
N GLN A 51 3.50 -12.00 18.92
CA GLN A 51 3.57 -11.50 20.30
C GLN A 51 3.68 -9.97 20.33
N LEU A 52 4.60 -9.39 19.57
CA LEU A 52 4.85 -7.94 19.58
C LEU A 52 3.67 -7.13 19.06
N ILE A 53 2.99 -7.60 18.00
CA ILE A 53 1.86 -6.87 17.43
C ILE A 53 0.63 -6.93 18.36
N GLU A 54 0.39 -8.08 19.03
CA GLU A 54 -0.69 -8.24 20.01
C GLU A 54 -0.44 -7.41 21.27
N GLU A 55 0.79 -7.46 21.82
CA GLU A 55 1.18 -6.64 22.98
C GLU A 55 1.08 -5.12 22.74
N SER A 56 1.10 -4.69 21.49
CA SER A 56 0.98 -3.29 21.09
C SER A 56 -0.42 -2.88 20.64
N ASP A 57 -1.41 -3.77 20.77
CA ASP A 57 -2.77 -3.56 20.27
C ASP A 57 -2.79 -3.06 18.81
N PHE A 58 -1.98 -3.71 17.97
CA PHE A 58 -1.81 -3.43 16.53
C PHE A 58 -1.29 -2.02 16.18
N THR A 59 -0.95 -1.19 17.16
CA THR A 59 -0.48 0.19 16.90
C THR A 59 0.81 0.25 16.08
N ILE A 60 1.62 -0.82 16.09
CA ILE A 60 2.90 -0.91 15.36
C ILE A 60 2.77 -1.48 13.94
N VAL A 61 1.57 -1.86 13.49
CA VAL A 61 1.36 -2.50 12.17
C VAL A 61 1.89 -1.63 11.02
N ASN A 62 1.78 -0.32 11.16
CA ASN A 62 2.24 0.67 10.18
C ASN A 62 3.58 1.34 10.57
N HIS A 63 4.30 0.75 11.55
CA HIS A 63 5.63 1.25 11.91
C HIS A 63 6.56 1.23 10.69
N ARG A 64 7.43 2.25 10.61
CA ARG A 64 8.36 2.43 9.49
C ARG A 64 9.79 2.23 9.95
N ALA A 65 10.52 1.41 9.21
CA ALA A 65 11.97 1.31 9.35
C ALA A 65 12.68 2.58 8.84
N ASP A 66 13.98 2.67 9.07
CA ASP A 66 14.80 3.82 8.63
C ASP A 66 14.77 4.02 7.11
N ASP A 67 14.60 2.96 6.31
CA ASP A 67 14.43 3.04 4.86
C ASP A 67 12.99 3.37 4.42
N GLY A 68 12.10 3.64 5.37
CA GLY A 68 10.68 3.90 5.16
C GLY A 68 9.85 2.65 4.91
N SER A 69 10.46 1.46 4.92
CA SER A 69 9.74 0.20 4.73
C SER A 69 8.79 -0.07 5.91
N THR A 70 7.59 -0.54 5.59
CA THR A 70 6.61 -1.06 6.57
C THR A 70 6.66 -2.59 6.62
N ALA A 71 5.90 -3.17 7.53
CA ALA A 71 5.73 -4.62 7.61
C ALA A 71 5.32 -5.25 6.26
N LEU A 72 4.39 -4.61 5.52
CA LEU A 72 3.99 -5.09 4.19
C LEU A 72 5.16 -5.12 3.19
N HIS A 73 6.05 -4.12 3.20
CA HIS A 73 7.23 -4.14 2.33
C HIS A 73 8.14 -5.34 2.64
N ILE A 74 8.31 -5.65 3.92
CA ILE A 74 9.16 -6.77 4.37
C ILE A 74 8.55 -8.10 3.92
N VAL A 75 7.27 -8.35 4.21
CA VAL A 75 6.63 -9.63 3.90
C VAL A 75 6.43 -9.85 2.39
N ILE A 76 6.36 -8.79 1.58
CA ILE A 76 6.41 -8.88 0.13
C ILE A 76 7.81 -9.31 -0.35
N ARG A 77 8.88 -8.74 0.21
CA ARG A 77 10.26 -9.13 -0.12
C ARG A 77 10.55 -10.58 0.26
N THR A 78 10.04 -11.04 1.40
CA THR A 78 10.21 -12.44 1.87
C THR A 78 9.18 -13.40 1.28
N ARG A 79 8.25 -12.92 0.43
CA ARG A 79 7.17 -13.69 -0.21
C ARG A 79 6.29 -14.49 0.77
N ASN A 80 6.05 -13.92 1.94
CA ASN A 80 5.25 -14.57 2.98
C ASN A 80 3.76 -14.21 2.83
N SER A 81 3.01 -15.02 2.09
CA SER A 81 1.61 -14.75 1.78
C SER A 81 0.68 -14.75 3.00
N ASN A 82 0.99 -15.54 4.01
CA ASN A 82 0.21 -15.58 5.26
C ASN A 82 0.30 -14.25 5.98
N TRP A 83 1.52 -13.71 6.12
CA TRP A 83 1.73 -12.40 6.72
C TRP A 83 1.16 -11.26 5.89
N VAL A 84 1.18 -11.34 4.56
CA VAL A 84 0.52 -10.34 3.70
C VAL A 84 -0.97 -10.28 4.04
N GLY A 85 -1.67 -11.43 4.07
CA GLY A 85 -3.08 -11.49 4.43
C GLY A 85 -3.37 -11.00 5.84
N TYR A 86 -2.58 -11.45 6.82
CA TYR A 86 -2.73 -11.06 8.22
C TYR A 86 -2.57 -9.54 8.42
N LEU A 87 -1.52 -8.94 7.87
CA LEU A 87 -1.28 -7.50 7.98
C LEU A 87 -2.37 -6.66 7.32
N LEU A 88 -2.83 -7.07 6.14
CA LEU A 88 -3.92 -6.38 5.44
C LEU A 88 -5.24 -6.44 6.22
N ALA A 89 -5.55 -7.57 6.84
CA ALA A 89 -6.72 -7.74 7.69
C ALA A 89 -6.66 -6.86 8.97
N ASN A 90 -5.45 -6.56 9.45
CA ASN A 90 -5.21 -5.75 10.66
C ASN A 90 -4.80 -4.29 10.36
N GLY A 91 -5.21 -3.74 9.22
CA GLY A 91 -5.12 -2.31 8.93
C GLY A 91 -3.75 -1.84 8.44
N ALA A 92 -2.91 -2.74 7.91
CA ALA A 92 -1.67 -2.31 7.25
C ALA A 92 -1.97 -1.42 6.03
N ASP A 93 -1.27 -0.28 5.94
CA ASP A 93 -1.40 0.63 4.80
C ASP A 93 -0.80 0.00 3.53
N LYS A 94 -1.69 -0.58 2.71
CA LYS A 94 -1.36 -1.21 1.44
C LYS A 94 -0.75 -0.26 0.40
N ASN A 95 -0.89 1.05 0.64
CA ASN A 95 -0.40 2.10 -0.25
C ASN A 95 0.79 2.87 0.33
N ALA A 96 1.34 2.48 1.48
CA ALA A 96 2.52 3.11 2.04
C ALA A 96 3.68 3.05 1.04
N GLY A 97 4.38 4.17 0.82
CA GLY A 97 5.63 4.18 0.04
C GLY A 97 6.83 4.15 0.98
N ASP A 98 7.89 3.43 0.62
CA ASP A 98 9.20 3.52 1.29
C ASP A 98 9.92 4.84 0.96
N LYS A 99 11.20 5.01 1.33
CA LYS A 99 11.96 6.24 0.99
C LYS A 99 12.12 6.49 -0.51
N LYS A 100 11.97 5.45 -1.36
CA LYS A 100 11.93 5.60 -2.83
C LYS A 100 10.51 5.89 -3.34
N GLY A 101 9.51 5.83 -2.47
CA GLY A 101 8.11 5.89 -2.83
C GLY A 101 7.56 4.55 -3.35
N ASP A 102 8.38 3.49 -3.37
CA ASP A 102 7.91 2.18 -3.80
C ASP A 102 6.83 1.69 -2.84
N THR A 103 5.66 1.37 -3.38
CA THR A 103 4.58 0.74 -2.63
C THR A 103 4.80 -0.78 -2.52
N PRO A 104 4.13 -1.50 -1.61
CA PRO A 104 4.17 -2.96 -1.60
C PRO A 104 3.82 -3.58 -2.96
N LEU A 105 2.89 -2.97 -3.72
CA LEU A 105 2.51 -3.42 -5.05
C LEU A 105 3.66 -3.25 -6.08
N ILE A 106 4.37 -2.13 -6.04
CA ILE A 106 5.56 -1.91 -6.88
C ILE A 106 6.65 -2.92 -6.53
N LEU A 107 6.88 -3.20 -5.24
CA LEU A 107 7.84 -4.22 -4.83
C LEU A 107 7.43 -5.63 -5.29
N ALA A 108 6.15 -5.98 -5.21
CA ALA A 108 5.65 -7.26 -5.71
C ALA A 108 5.88 -7.39 -7.21
N ALA A 109 5.63 -6.32 -7.99
CA ALA A 109 5.92 -6.28 -9.42
C ALA A 109 7.43 -6.42 -9.71
N ARG A 110 8.28 -5.75 -8.95
CA ARG A 110 9.74 -5.79 -9.08
C ARG A 110 10.31 -7.20 -8.81
N SER A 111 9.78 -7.87 -7.78
CA SER A 111 10.26 -9.21 -7.37
C SER A 111 9.57 -10.37 -8.08
N GLY A 112 8.58 -10.10 -8.94
CA GLY A 112 7.79 -11.16 -9.57
C GLY A 112 6.88 -11.93 -8.61
N TYR A 113 6.50 -11.31 -7.48
CA TYR A 113 5.62 -11.95 -6.50
C TYR A 113 4.14 -11.75 -6.84
N GLY A 114 3.64 -12.56 -7.78
CA GLY A 114 2.29 -12.45 -8.33
C GLY A 114 1.19 -12.66 -7.28
N GLU A 115 1.34 -13.61 -6.34
CA GLU A 115 0.38 -13.83 -5.27
C GLU A 115 0.27 -12.62 -4.35
N GLY A 116 1.40 -12.03 -3.95
CA GLY A 116 1.42 -10.81 -3.15
C GLY A 116 0.76 -9.64 -3.87
N ALA A 117 1.04 -9.46 -5.17
CA ALA A 117 0.39 -8.45 -5.99
C ALA A 117 -1.13 -8.63 -6.04
N ALA A 118 -1.60 -9.87 -6.26
CA ALA A 118 -3.04 -10.18 -6.30
C ALA A 118 -3.72 -9.88 -4.96
N ARG A 119 -3.13 -10.30 -3.82
CA ARG A 119 -3.67 -10.02 -2.49
C ARG A 119 -3.77 -8.53 -2.20
N LEU A 120 -2.75 -7.75 -2.53
CA LEU A 120 -2.74 -6.29 -2.38
C LEU A 120 -3.87 -5.64 -3.19
N LEU A 121 -4.01 -6.03 -4.46
CA LEU A 121 -5.03 -5.49 -5.36
C LEU A 121 -6.44 -5.87 -4.90
N MET A 122 -6.67 -7.11 -4.49
CA MET A 122 -7.96 -7.58 -3.94
C MET A 122 -8.33 -6.83 -2.65
N SER A 123 -7.34 -6.38 -1.89
CA SER A 123 -7.54 -5.53 -0.70
C SER A 123 -7.71 -4.05 -1.04
N GLY A 124 -7.77 -3.67 -2.32
CA GLY A 124 -7.98 -2.30 -2.77
C GLY A 124 -6.72 -1.43 -2.78
N ALA A 125 -5.54 -2.02 -3.02
CA ALA A 125 -4.35 -1.22 -3.29
C ALA A 125 -4.53 -0.37 -4.55
N GLN A 126 -4.02 0.86 -4.53
CA GLN A 126 -4.07 1.78 -5.67
C GLN A 126 -3.18 1.25 -6.78
N VAL A 127 -3.81 0.76 -7.86
CA VAL A 127 -3.13 0.08 -8.98
C VAL A 127 -2.10 0.97 -9.67
N ASP A 128 -2.40 2.26 -9.80
CA ASP A 128 -1.57 3.24 -10.51
C ASP A 128 -0.84 4.23 -9.60
N LYS A 129 -0.69 3.92 -8.30
CA LYS A 129 0.10 4.76 -7.40
C LYS A 129 1.57 4.71 -7.81
N PRO A 130 2.19 5.85 -8.20
CA PRO A 130 3.58 5.87 -8.63
C PRO A 130 4.53 5.97 -7.43
N ASN A 131 5.78 5.56 -7.65
CA ASN A 131 6.91 5.89 -6.79
C ASN A 131 7.45 7.31 -7.09
N ARG A 132 8.57 7.71 -6.46
CA ARG A 132 9.18 9.03 -6.67
C ARG A 132 9.73 9.26 -8.07
N LEU A 133 10.01 8.19 -8.82
CA LEU A 133 10.41 8.25 -10.21
C LEU A 133 9.23 8.30 -11.19
N GLY A 134 8.00 8.28 -10.66
CA GLY A 134 6.78 8.20 -11.48
C GLY A 134 6.45 6.78 -11.96
N GLU A 135 7.26 5.78 -11.59
CA GLU A 135 7.03 4.40 -12.00
C GLU A 135 5.80 3.82 -11.31
N THR A 136 4.86 3.29 -12.07
CA THR A 136 3.76 2.47 -11.56
C THR A 136 4.17 1.00 -11.46
N ALA A 137 3.38 0.20 -10.74
CA ALA A 137 3.58 -1.25 -10.70
C ALA A 137 3.57 -1.89 -12.10
N LEU A 138 2.76 -1.36 -13.02
CA LEU A 138 2.70 -1.85 -14.40
C LEU A 138 3.99 -1.55 -15.18
N ILE A 139 4.54 -0.33 -15.06
CA ILE A 139 5.84 0.02 -15.67
C ILE A 139 6.92 -0.95 -15.18
N VAL A 140 7.01 -1.12 -13.85
CA VAL A 140 8.01 -2.01 -13.25
C VAL A 140 7.81 -3.46 -13.68
N ALA A 141 6.56 -3.95 -13.74
CA ALA A 141 6.26 -5.32 -14.19
C ALA A 141 6.70 -5.56 -15.64
N VAL A 142 6.51 -4.58 -16.54
CA VAL A 142 6.98 -4.65 -17.94
C VAL A 142 8.49 -4.67 -17.99
N GLN A 143 9.17 -3.76 -17.30
CA GLN A 143 10.64 -3.70 -17.26
C GLN A 143 11.25 -5.01 -16.72
N GLN A 144 10.61 -5.63 -15.72
CA GLN A 144 11.04 -6.90 -15.13
C GLN A 144 10.49 -8.13 -15.87
N ARG A 145 9.75 -7.94 -16.98
CA ARG A 145 9.17 -9.01 -17.83
C ARG A 145 8.25 -9.97 -17.07
N GLN A 146 7.50 -9.46 -16.11
CA GLN A 146 6.58 -10.23 -15.27
C GLN A 146 5.19 -10.36 -15.93
N ALA A 147 5.08 -11.15 -17.01
CA ALA A 147 3.86 -11.26 -17.83
C ALA A 147 2.58 -11.55 -17.03
N ALA A 148 2.67 -12.45 -16.03
CA ALA A 148 1.53 -12.77 -15.17
C ALA A 148 1.06 -11.55 -14.35
N ILE A 149 2.00 -10.77 -13.81
CA ILE A 149 1.67 -9.54 -13.05
C ILE A 149 1.15 -8.47 -13.99
N VAL A 150 1.75 -8.28 -15.17
CA VAL A 150 1.25 -7.38 -16.22
C VAL A 150 -0.21 -7.70 -16.53
N SER A 151 -0.54 -8.98 -16.79
CA SER A 151 -1.92 -9.42 -17.06
C SER A 151 -2.87 -9.11 -15.89
N THR A 152 -2.43 -9.37 -14.66
CA THR A 152 -3.24 -9.09 -13.45
C THR A 152 -3.49 -7.61 -13.27
N LEU A 153 -2.47 -6.77 -13.38
CA LEU A 153 -2.57 -5.32 -13.24
C LEU A 153 -3.51 -4.72 -14.29
N LEU A 154 -3.37 -5.12 -15.55
CA LEU A 154 -4.22 -4.66 -16.64
C LEU A 154 -5.69 -5.06 -16.45
N LYS A 155 -5.96 -6.31 -16.01
CA LYS A 155 -7.33 -6.77 -15.70
C LYS A 155 -7.98 -5.98 -14.57
N LEU A 156 -7.19 -5.44 -13.65
CA LEU A 156 -7.63 -4.64 -12.52
C LEU A 156 -7.52 -3.13 -12.76
N GLY A 157 -7.41 -2.72 -14.02
CA GLY A 157 -7.56 -1.34 -14.44
C GLY A 157 -6.29 -0.49 -14.42
N ALA A 158 -5.10 -1.11 -14.39
CA ALA A 158 -3.85 -0.37 -14.51
C ALA A 158 -3.78 0.39 -15.85
N ASN A 159 -3.42 1.67 -15.80
CA ASN A 159 -3.28 2.51 -16.98
C ASN A 159 -1.92 2.28 -17.68
N PRO A 160 -1.88 1.66 -18.87
CA PRO A 160 -0.63 1.36 -19.57
C PRO A 160 0.03 2.60 -20.19
N ASP A 161 -0.67 3.74 -20.23
CA ASP A 161 -0.21 4.98 -20.87
C ASP A 161 0.26 6.03 -19.84
N LYS A 162 0.21 5.71 -18.54
CA LYS A 162 0.77 6.56 -17.48
C LYS A 162 2.29 6.55 -17.56
N ARG A 163 2.90 7.76 -17.59
CA ARG A 163 4.34 7.93 -17.84
C ARG A 163 5.12 8.08 -16.54
N ASP A 164 6.35 7.56 -16.51
CA ASP A 164 7.33 7.87 -15.46
C ASP A 164 7.91 9.29 -15.62
N HIS A 165 8.65 9.74 -14.60
CA HIS A 165 9.28 11.07 -14.62
C HIS A 165 10.73 11.02 -15.11
N ALA A 166 11.37 9.84 -15.11
CA ALA A 166 12.77 9.68 -15.42
C ALA A 166 13.05 9.69 -16.93
N ALA A 167 12.26 8.90 -17.68
CA ALA A 167 12.41 8.77 -19.13
C ALA A 167 11.21 9.33 -19.91
N GLY A 168 10.11 9.67 -19.21
CA GLY A 168 8.86 10.08 -19.83
C GLY A 168 8.15 8.92 -20.55
N PHE A 169 8.47 7.67 -20.23
CA PHE A 169 7.91 6.50 -20.88
C PHE A 169 6.80 5.86 -20.07
N SER A 170 5.80 5.37 -20.78
CA SER A 170 4.73 4.55 -20.24
C SER A 170 5.10 3.04 -20.30
N ALA A 171 4.31 2.20 -19.62
CA ALA A 171 4.45 0.75 -19.72
C ALA A 171 4.38 0.27 -21.18
N ARG A 172 3.51 0.88 -21.99
CA ARG A 172 3.38 0.61 -23.42
C ARG A 172 4.64 1.01 -24.17
N ASP A 173 5.23 2.17 -23.87
CA ASP A 173 6.46 2.64 -24.53
C ASP A 173 7.63 1.70 -24.19
N TYR A 174 7.77 1.28 -22.93
CA TYR A 174 8.78 0.29 -22.54
C TYR A 174 8.58 -1.05 -23.29
N ALA A 175 7.32 -1.53 -23.39
CA ALA A 175 7.00 -2.77 -24.07
C ALA A 175 7.32 -2.71 -25.60
N LYS A 176 7.20 -1.54 -26.23
CA LYS A 176 7.55 -1.35 -27.65
C LYS A 176 9.06 -1.32 -27.89
N ARG A 177 9.83 -0.78 -26.94
CA ARG A 177 11.28 -0.56 -27.11
C ARG A 177 12.13 -1.83 -26.94
N ASP A 178 11.73 -2.76 -26.10
CA ASP A 178 12.46 -4.02 -25.87
C ASP A 178 11.80 -5.17 -26.63
N SER A 179 12.50 -5.69 -27.62
CA SER A 179 12.03 -6.83 -28.42
C SER A 179 11.67 -8.07 -27.58
N ARG A 180 12.25 -8.18 -26.37
CA ARG A 180 12.00 -9.26 -25.41
C ARG A 180 10.68 -9.09 -24.65
N THR A 181 10.01 -7.94 -24.78
CA THR A 181 8.74 -7.61 -24.13
C THR A 181 7.55 -7.60 -25.09
N LYS A 182 7.69 -8.19 -26.28
CA LYS A 182 6.61 -8.30 -27.29
C LYS A 182 5.33 -8.93 -26.73
N GLU A 183 5.47 -9.90 -25.85
CA GLU A 183 4.33 -10.53 -25.17
C GLU A 183 3.60 -9.51 -24.27
N MET A 184 4.31 -8.66 -23.52
CA MET A 184 3.74 -7.61 -22.68
C MET A 184 2.99 -6.58 -23.54
N LEU A 185 3.54 -6.20 -24.70
CA LEU A 185 2.86 -5.32 -25.63
C LEU A 185 1.54 -5.93 -26.10
N LYS A 186 1.56 -7.22 -26.51
CA LYS A 186 0.34 -7.95 -26.92
C LYS A 186 -0.70 -7.98 -25.79
N LEU A 187 -0.29 -8.21 -24.54
CA LEU A 187 -1.20 -8.16 -23.38
C LEU A 187 -1.82 -6.78 -23.21
N ILE A 188 -1.01 -5.71 -23.29
CA ILE A 188 -1.48 -4.33 -23.18
C ILE A 188 -2.52 -3.98 -24.28
N GLU A 189 -2.28 -4.40 -25.50
CA GLU A 189 -3.18 -4.15 -26.64
C GLU A 189 -4.47 -4.96 -26.53
N THR A 190 -4.39 -6.21 -26.13
CA THR A 190 -5.56 -7.10 -25.98
C THR A 190 -6.52 -6.62 -24.90
N VAL A 191 -6.02 -6.11 -23.78
CA VAL A 191 -6.88 -5.60 -22.68
C VAL A 191 -7.57 -4.31 -23.09
N LYS A 192 -6.86 -3.39 -23.75
CA LYS A 192 -7.48 -2.14 -24.25
C LYS A 192 -8.69 -2.40 -25.17
N SER A 193 -8.63 -3.45 -26.00
CA SER A 193 -9.73 -3.79 -26.90
C SER A 193 -10.94 -4.40 -26.20
N ARG A 194 -10.81 -4.85 -24.94
CA ARG A 194 -11.88 -5.48 -24.15
C ARG A 194 -12.58 -4.52 -23.18
N VAL A 195 -11.98 -3.37 -22.89
CA VAL A 195 -12.63 -2.33 -22.08
C VAL A 195 -13.47 -1.48 -23.01
N PRO A 196 -14.83 -1.54 -22.95
CA PRO A 196 -15.66 -0.63 -23.70
C PRO A 196 -15.29 0.80 -23.31
N GLU A 197 -15.18 1.71 -24.26
CA GLU A 197 -15.06 3.16 -23.98
C GLU A 197 -16.34 3.60 -23.25
N ILE A 198 -16.36 3.48 -21.92
CA ILE A 198 -17.46 4.01 -21.11
C ILE A 198 -17.32 5.51 -21.18
N GLY A 199 -18.14 6.17 -22.02
CA GLY A 199 -18.27 7.62 -22.00
C GLY A 199 -18.22 8.37 -23.33
N LYS A 200 -18.34 7.74 -24.49
CA LYS A 200 -18.73 8.51 -25.68
C LYS A 200 -20.25 8.52 -25.80
N PRO A 201 -20.92 9.68 -25.73
CA PRO A 201 -22.35 9.76 -26.07
C PRO A 201 -22.52 9.26 -27.51
N ALA A 202 -23.52 8.43 -27.74
CA ALA A 202 -23.93 8.02 -29.08
C ALA A 202 -24.23 9.29 -29.90
N ARG A 203 -23.60 9.43 -31.07
CA ARG A 203 -23.94 10.44 -32.06
C ARG A 203 -25.19 10.03 -32.79
#